data_ebd8823f1dac15b2b81acaf606b3e6f3
#
_entry.id   ebd8823f1dac15b2b81acaf606b3e6f3
#
_cell.length_a   1.000
_cell.length_b   1.000
_cell.length_c   1.000
_cell.angle_alpha   90.00
_cell.angle_beta   90.00
_cell.angle_gamma   90.00
#
_symmetry.space_group_name_H-M   'P 1'
#
loop_
_entity.id
_entity.type
_entity.pdbx_description
1 polymer ?
#
loop_
_entity_poly.entity_id
_entity_poly.type
_entity_poly.pdbx_seq_one_letter_code
_entity_poly.pdbx_strand_id
1 'polypeptide(L)'
;LLHRVENYRFRDWKDIKHDSDIYNGRLLHNRVGYTLSEKLPMLMGLRAEPWFGTLEEELIQKIPEEGISRNDLFSDYPKGKDNAHIQRSLKSALSNMERQLVVAKQFVDVPNRKRSMAIFKRLHGKVKPLPFDKALTELISRIGPVRLHTLRLFVSRPVEELADTLRELERRGSIARVVALQPDPTDYYSSHEDAERL
;
A
#
# COMPACT_ATOMS: atom_id res chain seq x y z
N LEU A 1 9.54 4.84 4.93
CA LEU A 1 9.20 4.61 3.52
C LEU A 1 9.33 5.86 2.67
N LEU A 2 9.51 6.99 3.30
CA LEU A 2 9.84 8.23 2.64
C LEU A 2 11.37 8.29 2.56
N HIS A 3 11.94 7.77 1.48
CA HIS A 3 13.24 8.29 1.07
C HIS A 3 13.04 9.79 0.88
N ARG A 4 13.59 10.59 1.79
CA ARG A 4 13.85 11.99 1.52
C ARG A 4 14.82 11.98 0.35
N VAL A 5 14.32 12.26 -0.83
CA VAL A 5 15.19 12.55 -1.97
C VAL A 5 15.81 13.90 -1.64
N GLU A 6 17.07 13.89 -1.25
CA GLU A 6 17.85 15.12 -1.06
C GLU A 6 17.82 15.88 -2.40
N ASN A 7 17.51 17.17 -2.34
CA ASN A 7 17.39 18.05 -3.51
C ASN A 7 16.21 17.77 -4.45
N TYR A 8 15.14 17.16 -3.94
CA TYR A 8 13.92 16.96 -4.72
C TYR A 8 13.36 18.28 -5.27
N ARG A 9 13.23 18.37 -6.61
CA ARG A 9 12.56 19.47 -7.29
C ARG A 9 11.22 19.01 -7.83
N PHE A 10 10.21 19.89 -7.84
CA PHE A 10 8.88 19.56 -8.37
C PHE A 10 8.90 19.09 -9.83
N ARG A 11 9.94 19.44 -10.60
CA ARG A 11 10.16 18.95 -11.97
C ARG A 11 10.42 17.45 -12.00
N ASP A 12 11.23 16.96 -11.08
CA ASP A 12 11.64 15.55 -11.01
C ASP A 12 10.45 14.64 -10.70
N TRP A 13 9.42 15.18 -10.01
CA TRP A 13 8.19 14.48 -9.73
C TRP A 13 7.38 14.12 -10.98
N LYS A 14 7.38 14.98 -12.01
CA LYS A 14 6.68 14.69 -13.27
C LYS A 14 7.29 13.49 -13.98
N ASP A 15 8.60 13.36 -13.90
CA ASP A 15 9.35 12.28 -14.55
C ASP A 15 9.21 10.99 -13.74
N ILE A 16 9.38 11.06 -12.42
CA ILE A 16 9.27 9.91 -11.51
C ILE A 16 7.91 9.24 -11.57
N LYS A 17 6.81 10.00 -11.61
CA LYS A 17 5.45 9.41 -11.58
C LYS A 17 5.10 8.59 -12.83
N HIS A 18 5.82 8.77 -13.93
CA HIS A 18 5.66 8.03 -15.19
C HIS A 18 6.56 6.81 -15.29
N ASP A 19 7.43 6.60 -14.29
CA ASP A 19 8.23 5.40 -14.22
C ASP A 19 7.32 4.18 -14.09
N SER A 20 7.52 3.18 -14.97
CA SER A 20 6.77 1.92 -14.96
C SER A 20 6.92 1.13 -13.67
N ASP A 21 7.98 1.41 -12.90
CA ASP A 21 8.26 0.77 -11.62
C ASP A 21 7.60 1.47 -10.44
N ILE A 22 6.89 2.58 -10.68
CA ILE A 22 6.22 3.34 -9.63
C ILE A 22 4.72 3.11 -9.66
N TYR A 23 4.21 2.66 -8.54
CA TYR A 23 2.79 2.48 -8.30
C TYR A 23 2.25 3.55 -7.35
N ASN A 24 1.04 4.00 -7.64
CA ASN A 24 0.27 4.90 -6.80
C ASN A 24 -0.93 4.16 -6.23
N GLY A 25 -1.21 4.32 -4.95
CA GLY A 25 -2.35 3.68 -4.32
C GLY A 25 -2.54 4.11 -2.87
N ARG A 26 -3.50 3.49 -2.20
CA ARG A 26 -3.76 3.72 -0.77
C ARG A 26 -2.82 2.86 0.08
N LEU A 27 -1.55 3.25 0.10
CA LEU A 27 -0.46 2.49 0.69
C LEU A 27 -0.45 2.55 2.23
N LEU A 28 -0.89 3.67 2.80
CA LEU A 28 -0.86 3.94 4.22
C LEU A 28 -2.25 4.37 4.69
N HIS A 29 -2.92 3.54 5.45
CA HIS A 29 -4.16 3.86 6.18
C HIS A 29 -5.06 4.88 5.44
N ASN A 30 -5.54 4.53 4.26
CA ASN A 30 -6.34 5.37 3.36
C ASN A 30 -5.64 6.57 2.70
N ARG A 31 -4.38 6.87 3.02
CA ARG A 31 -3.64 7.93 2.35
C ARG A 31 -3.04 7.43 1.05
N VAL A 32 -3.20 8.25 0.03
CA VAL A 32 -2.58 7.99 -1.28
C VAL A 32 -1.08 8.23 -1.17
N GLY A 33 -0.30 7.30 -1.67
CA GLY A 33 1.15 7.37 -1.70
C GLY A 33 1.70 6.74 -2.97
N TYR A 34 3.01 6.73 -3.07
CA TYR A 34 3.75 6.11 -4.17
C TYR A 34 4.72 5.07 -3.62
N THR A 35 4.93 4.00 -4.38
CA THR A 35 5.87 2.94 -4.04
C THR A 35 6.52 2.37 -5.28
N LEU A 36 7.73 1.85 -5.13
CA LEU A 36 8.38 1.06 -6.15
C LEU A 36 7.77 -0.34 -6.23
N SER A 37 7.77 -0.93 -7.41
CA SER A 37 7.26 -2.29 -7.65
C SER A 37 7.91 -3.32 -6.74
N GLU A 38 9.22 -3.20 -6.50
CA GLU A 38 9.98 -4.09 -5.60
C GLU A 38 9.51 -4.09 -4.14
N LYS A 39 8.77 -3.05 -3.71
CA LYS A 39 8.22 -2.95 -2.34
C LYS A 39 6.79 -3.49 -2.22
N LEU A 40 6.14 -3.77 -3.35
CA LEU A 40 4.77 -4.31 -3.34
C LEU A 40 4.65 -5.62 -2.55
N PRO A 41 5.57 -6.61 -2.67
CA PRO A 41 5.50 -7.84 -1.87
C PRO A 41 5.44 -7.59 -0.37
N MET A 42 6.26 -6.67 0.14
CA MET A 42 6.25 -6.28 1.55
C MET A 42 4.92 -5.60 1.93
N LEU A 43 4.49 -4.60 1.17
CA LEU A 43 3.26 -3.85 1.45
C LEU A 43 2.03 -4.75 1.41
N MET A 44 1.97 -5.70 0.47
CA MET A 44 0.89 -6.68 0.40
C MET A 44 0.92 -7.65 1.57
N GLY A 45 2.10 -8.09 2.02
CA GLY A 45 2.27 -8.95 3.19
C GLY A 45 1.79 -8.31 4.50
N LEU A 46 1.79 -6.98 4.59
CA LEU A 46 1.25 -6.22 5.73
C LEU A 46 -0.28 -6.11 5.72
N ARG A 47 -0.95 -6.55 4.64
CA ARG A 47 -2.41 -6.55 4.52
C ARG A 47 -2.99 -7.88 5.00
N ALA A 48 -4.23 -7.84 5.46
CA ALA A 48 -5.04 -9.04 5.57
C ALA A 48 -5.30 -9.62 4.17
N GLU A 49 -5.69 -10.87 4.11
CA GLU A 49 -6.15 -11.44 2.86
C GLU A 49 -7.27 -10.59 2.26
N PRO A 50 -7.21 -10.28 0.96
CA PRO A 50 -8.21 -9.44 0.34
C PRO A 50 -9.56 -10.15 0.36
N TRP A 51 -10.58 -9.42 0.78
CA TRP A 51 -11.96 -9.86 0.67
C TRP A 51 -12.63 -9.17 -0.51
N PHE A 52 -13.37 -9.93 -1.28
CA PHE A 52 -14.08 -9.47 -2.45
C PHE A 52 -15.58 -9.65 -2.28
N GLY A 53 -16.34 -8.62 -2.57
CA GLY A 53 -17.75 -8.74 -2.89
C GLY A 53 -17.94 -9.00 -4.38
N THR A 54 -19.16 -9.33 -4.79
CA THR A 54 -19.50 -9.62 -6.18
C THR A 54 -19.04 -8.54 -7.16
N LEU A 55 -19.13 -7.27 -6.76
CA LEU A 55 -18.74 -6.15 -7.60
C LEU A 55 -17.22 -6.03 -7.76
N GLU A 56 -16.46 -6.28 -6.69
CA GLU A 56 -15.00 -6.31 -6.75
C GLU A 56 -14.51 -7.47 -7.61
N GLU A 57 -15.13 -8.65 -7.50
CA GLU A 57 -14.82 -9.81 -8.34
C GLU A 57 -15.09 -9.52 -9.83
N GLU A 58 -16.21 -8.89 -10.15
CA GLU A 58 -16.53 -8.47 -11.51
C GLU A 58 -15.53 -7.45 -12.04
N LEU A 59 -15.18 -6.43 -11.24
CA LEU A 59 -14.24 -5.40 -11.65
C LEU A 59 -12.84 -5.95 -11.88
N ILE A 60 -12.35 -6.87 -11.03
CA ILE A 60 -11.00 -7.44 -11.17
C ILE A 60 -10.87 -8.28 -12.43
N GLN A 61 -11.94 -8.96 -12.86
CA GLN A 61 -11.97 -9.73 -14.11
C GLN A 61 -11.84 -8.82 -15.34
N LYS A 62 -12.35 -7.60 -15.26
CA LYS A 62 -12.31 -6.60 -16.34
C LYS A 62 -10.97 -5.86 -16.45
N ILE A 63 -10.06 -6.01 -15.49
CA ILE A 63 -8.76 -5.34 -15.53
C ILE A 63 -7.76 -6.19 -16.29
N PRO A 64 -7.39 -5.79 -17.54
CA PRO A 64 -6.41 -6.51 -18.34
C PRO A 64 -4.99 -6.34 -17.78
N GLU A 65 -4.06 -7.08 -18.34
CA GLU A 65 -2.67 -7.13 -17.87
C GLU A 65 -1.96 -5.78 -18.05
N GLU A 66 -2.20 -5.12 -19.16
CA GLU A 66 -1.68 -3.79 -19.49
C GLU A 66 -2.28 -2.69 -18.60
N GLY A 67 -3.39 -2.97 -17.95
CA GLY A 67 -4.14 -2.02 -17.13
C GLY A 67 -5.26 -1.33 -17.90
N ILE A 68 -6.13 -0.63 -17.17
CA ILE A 68 -7.31 0.02 -17.73
C ILE A 68 -7.58 1.36 -17.06
N SER A 69 -8.07 2.35 -17.80
CA SER A 69 -8.53 3.60 -17.21
C SER A 69 -9.83 3.39 -16.43
N ARG A 70 -10.08 4.24 -15.43
CA ARG A 70 -11.36 4.18 -14.70
C ARG A 70 -12.58 4.36 -15.61
N ASN A 71 -12.47 5.22 -16.63
CA ASN A 71 -13.57 5.50 -17.52
C ASN A 71 -13.92 4.28 -18.39
N ASP A 72 -12.89 3.57 -18.86
CA ASP A 72 -13.06 2.37 -19.65
C ASP A 72 -13.55 1.21 -18.77
N LEU A 73 -13.01 1.06 -17.56
CA LEU A 73 -13.45 0.06 -16.58
C LEU A 73 -14.93 0.20 -16.22
N PHE A 74 -15.45 1.44 -16.23
CA PHE A 74 -16.85 1.74 -15.90
C PHE A 74 -17.72 1.99 -17.13
N SER A 75 -17.23 1.71 -18.34
CA SER A 75 -17.93 2.02 -19.59
C SER A 75 -19.28 1.31 -19.73
N ASP A 76 -19.32 0.04 -19.29
CA ASP A 76 -20.48 -0.85 -19.44
C ASP A 76 -21.58 -0.60 -18.40
N TYR A 77 -21.30 0.24 -17.39
CA TYR A 77 -22.25 0.51 -16.32
C TYR A 77 -23.10 1.75 -16.62
N PRO A 78 -24.37 1.72 -16.21
CA PRO A 78 -25.27 2.86 -16.41
C PRO A 78 -24.73 4.16 -15.84
N LYS A 79 -24.86 5.23 -16.63
CA LYS A 79 -24.44 6.60 -16.29
C LYS A 79 -25.67 7.49 -16.14
N GLY A 80 -25.46 8.68 -15.59
CA GLY A 80 -26.52 9.69 -15.40
C GLY A 80 -26.96 9.83 -13.96
N LYS A 81 -27.83 10.81 -13.71
CA LYS A 81 -28.27 11.19 -12.36
C LYS A 81 -29.05 10.05 -11.68
N ASP A 82 -29.88 9.35 -12.41
CA ASP A 82 -30.71 8.25 -11.89
C ASP A 82 -29.87 7.03 -11.47
N ASN A 83 -28.66 6.89 -12.01
CA ASN A 83 -27.73 5.81 -11.71
C ASN A 83 -26.56 6.25 -10.80
N ALA A 84 -26.71 7.39 -10.10
CA ALA A 84 -25.65 7.92 -9.22
C ALA A 84 -25.25 6.96 -8.10
N HIS A 85 -26.16 6.11 -7.65
CA HIS A 85 -25.88 5.06 -6.64
C HIS A 85 -24.94 3.99 -7.20
N ILE A 86 -25.14 3.52 -8.44
CA ILE A 86 -24.28 2.55 -9.11
C ILE A 86 -22.87 3.12 -9.24
N GLN A 87 -22.77 4.36 -9.73
CA GLN A 87 -21.47 5.03 -9.87
C GLN A 87 -20.73 5.23 -8.52
N ARG A 88 -21.48 5.42 -7.42
CA ARG A 88 -20.89 5.47 -6.06
C ARG A 88 -20.39 4.10 -5.62
N SER A 89 -21.18 3.03 -5.84
CA SER A 89 -20.78 1.67 -5.52
C SER A 89 -19.53 1.24 -6.27
N LEU A 90 -19.44 1.50 -7.58
CA LEU A 90 -18.25 1.23 -8.39
C LEU A 90 -16.99 1.95 -7.87
N LYS A 91 -17.12 3.24 -7.53
CA LYS A 91 -16.01 4.01 -6.93
C LYS A 91 -15.60 3.47 -5.56
N SER A 92 -16.57 3.04 -4.77
CA SER A 92 -16.32 2.43 -3.46
C SER A 92 -15.60 1.10 -3.60
N ALA A 93 -16.08 0.21 -4.46
CA ALA A 93 -15.44 -1.07 -4.75
C ALA A 93 -13.99 -0.88 -5.23
N LEU A 94 -13.77 -0.03 -6.22
CA LEU A 94 -12.42 0.27 -6.71
C LEU A 94 -11.52 0.85 -5.61
N SER A 95 -12.05 1.73 -4.75
CA SER A 95 -11.32 2.26 -3.60
C SER A 95 -10.99 1.20 -2.54
N ASN A 96 -11.87 0.20 -2.34
CA ASN A 96 -11.61 -0.93 -1.47
C ASN A 96 -10.49 -1.82 -2.04
N MET A 97 -10.53 -2.11 -3.34
CA MET A 97 -9.49 -2.87 -4.03
C MET A 97 -8.12 -2.18 -3.94
N GLU A 98 -8.08 -0.83 -4.05
CA GLU A 98 -6.84 -0.07 -3.82
C GLU A 98 -6.33 -0.17 -2.37
N ARG A 99 -7.23 -0.12 -1.37
CA ARG A 99 -6.85 -0.26 0.06
C ARG A 99 -6.28 -1.63 0.39
N GLN A 100 -6.81 -2.67 -0.25
CA GLN A 100 -6.37 -4.04 -0.08
C GLN A 100 -5.15 -4.38 -0.95
N LEU A 101 -4.64 -3.42 -1.73
CA LEU A 101 -3.58 -3.63 -2.72
C LEU A 101 -3.89 -4.75 -3.72
N VAL A 102 -5.16 -4.92 -4.06
CA VAL A 102 -5.61 -5.79 -5.15
C VAL A 102 -5.30 -5.17 -6.50
N VAL A 103 -5.43 -3.84 -6.54
CA VAL A 103 -5.07 -3.00 -7.69
C VAL A 103 -4.26 -1.79 -7.22
N ALA A 104 -3.42 -1.28 -8.11
CA ALA A 104 -2.76 0.00 -7.92
C ALA A 104 -2.76 0.78 -9.23
N LYS A 105 -2.47 2.07 -9.13
CA LYS A 105 -2.40 2.96 -10.28
C LYS A 105 -0.98 3.09 -10.80
N GLN A 106 -0.87 3.19 -12.11
CA GLN A 106 0.29 3.76 -12.79
C GLN A 106 -0.16 4.96 -13.63
N PHE A 107 0.74 5.91 -13.84
CA PHE A 107 0.47 7.03 -14.72
C PHE A 107 1.16 6.77 -16.06
N VAL A 108 0.39 6.88 -17.13
CA VAL A 108 0.88 6.71 -18.50
C VAL A 108 0.66 7.97 -19.31
N ASP A 109 1.60 8.32 -20.14
CA ASP A 109 1.41 9.41 -21.09
C ASP A 109 0.58 8.93 -22.27
N VAL A 110 -0.42 9.71 -22.60
CA VAL A 110 -1.26 9.44 -23.76
C VAL A 110 -0.89 10.45 -24.85
N PRO A 111 -0.54 9.98 -26.04
CA PRO A 111 -0.26 10.89 -27.17
C PRO A 111 -1.37 11.92 -27.33
N ASN A 112 -1.00 13.16 -27.58
CA ASN A 112 -1.91 14.29 -27.77
C ASN A 112 -2.74 14.73 -26.53
N ARG A 113 -2.45 14.24 -25.32
CA ARG A 113 -3.05 14.75 -24.08
C ARG A 113 -2.02 15.53 -23.25
N LYS A 114 -2.44 16.69 -22.77
CA LYS A 114 -1.61 17.54 -21.86
C LYS A 114 -1.39 16.92 -20.46
N ARG A 115 -2.17 15.92 -20.10
CA ARG A 115 -2.14 15.27 -18.78
C ARG A 115 -2.02 13.76 -18.93
N SER A 116 -1.19 13.18 -18.11
CA SER A 116 -1.09 11.75 -17.95
C SER A 116 -2.42 11.13 -17.53
N MET A 117 -2.65 9.93 -17.96
CA MET A 117 -3.80 9.13 -17.58
C MET A 117 -3.40 8.13 -16.49
N ALA A 118 -4.21 8.03 -15.45
CA ALA A 118 -4.06 6.94 -14.48
C ALA A 118 -4.72 5.67 -15.02
N ILE A 119 -3.96 4.59 -15.08
CA ILE A 119 -4.47 3.25 -15.36
C ILE A 119 -4.40 2.41 -14.09
N PHE A 120 -5.37 1.52 -13.92
CA PHE A 120 -5.40 0.54 -12.83
C PHE A 120 -4.76 -0.74 -13.32
N LYS A 121 -3.76 -1.20 -12.56
CA LYS A 121 -3.07 -2.47 -12.76
C LYS A 121 -3.51 -3.46 -11.70
N ARG A 122 -3.76 -4.69 -12.10
CA ARG A 122 -4.06 -5.78 -11.18
C ARG A 122 -2.76 -6.26 -10.52
N LEU A 123 -2.74 -6.27 -9.19
CA LEU A 123 -1.64 -6.79 -8.38
C LEU A 123 -1.95 -8.20 -7.86
N HIS A 124 -3.22 -8.44 -7.48
CA HIS A 124 -3.66 -9.74 -6.96
C HIS A 124 -3.41 -10.86 -7.98
N GLY A 125 -2.74 -11.93 -7.54
CA GLY A 125 -2.33 -13.05 -8.38
C GLY A 125 -1.12 -12.79 -9.27
N LYS A 126 -0.61 -11.55 -9.34
CA LYS A 126 0.60 -11.16 -10.09
C LYS A 126 1.81 -10.93 -9.19
N VAL A 127 1.59 -10.32 -8.05
CA VAL A 127 2.62 -10.06 -7.04
C VAL A 127 2.42 -11.05 -5.90
N LYS A 128 3.46 -11.80 -5.55
CA LYS A 128 3.44 -12.72 -4.41
C LYS A 128 3.73 -11.93 -3.13
N PRO A 129 2.79 -11.84 -2.18
CA PRO A 129 3.02 -11.16 -0.90
C PRO A 129 4.14 -11.84 -0.11
N LEU A 130 4.92 -11.07 0.62
CA LEU A 130 5.78 -11.64 1.67
C LEU A 130 4.93 -12.23 2.80
N PRO A 131 5.39 -13.29 3.48
CA PRO A 131 4.82 -13.70 4.76
C PRO A 131 4.78 -12.52 5.72
N PHE A 132 3.75 -12.46 6.57
CA PHE A 132 3.49 -11.28 7.41
C PHE A 132 4.65 -10.96 8.35
N ASP A 133 5.24 -11.97 8.98
CA ASP A 133 6.41 -11.82 9.84
C ASP A 133 7.61 -11.19 9.10
N LYS A 134 7.90 -11.66 7.88
CA LYS A 134 8.97 -11.11 7.03
C LYS A 134 8.67 -9.68 6.59
N ALA A 135 7.43 -9.42 6.17
CA ALA A 135 7.00 -8.09 5.76
C ALA A 135 7.10 -7.08 6.93
N LEU A 136 6.73 -7.50 8.13
CA LEU A 136 6.80 -6.68 9.34
C LEU A 136 8.25 -6.41 9.75
N THR A 137 9.11 -7.41 9.72
CA THR A 137 10.55 -7.25 9.99
C THR A 137 11.19 -6.29 8.99
N GLU A 138 10.91 -6.43 7.69
CA GLU A 138 11.41 -5.52 6.66
C GLU A 138 10.89 -4.09 6.85
N LEU A 139 9.62 -3.93 7.23
CA LEU A 139 9.08 -2.61 7.53
C LEU A 139 9.82 -1.96 8.70
N ILE A 140 9.96 -2.66 9.83
CA ILE A 140 10.62 -2.14 11.03
C ILE A 140 12.07 -1.76 10.74
N SER A 141 12.83 -2.59 10.01
CA SER A 141 14.21 -2.29 9.65
C SER A 141 14.37 -1.05 8.75
N ARG A 142 13.30 -0.63 8.05
CA ARG A 142 13.34 0.54 7.16
C ARG A 142 12.89 1.83 7.81
N ILE A 143 11.98 1.77 8.76
CA ILE A 143 11.44 2.98 9.39
C ILE A 143 12.13 3.31 10.72
N GLY A 144 13.00 2.41 11.19
CA GLY A 144 13.71 2.55 12.46
C GLY A 144 12.80 2.29 13.66
N PRO A 145 13.17 2.77 14.85
CA PRO A 145 12.40 2.57 16.06
C PRO A 145 10.97 3.08 15.92
N VAL A 146 9.99 2.21 16.10
CA VAL A 146 8.58 2.49 15.80
C VAL A 146 7.66 1.99 16.90
N ARG A 147 6.65 2.78 17.24
CA ARG A 147 5.62 2.42 18.22
C ARG A 147 4.54 1.53 17.58
N LEU A 148 3.90 0.69 18.39
CA LEU A 148 2.80 -0.16 17.96
C LEU A 148 1.69 0.63 17.22
N HIS A 149 1.28 1.79 17.76
CA HIS A 149 0.24 2.59 17.12
C HIS A 149 0.66 3.12 15.73
N THR A 150 1.95 3.39 15.53
CA THR A 150 2.47 3.80 14.23
C THR A 150 2.50 2.62 13.26
N LEU A 151 2.86 1.42 13.69
CA LEU A 151 2.79 0.20 12.87
C LEU A 151 1.37 -0.04 12.36
N ARG A 152 0.32 0.26 13.15
CA ARG A 152 -1.08 0.16 12.74
C ARG A 152 -1.46 1.06 11.57
N LEU A 153 -0.68 2.07 11.24
CA LEU A 153 -0.90 2.88 10.04
C LEU A 153 -0.50 2.13 8.76
N PHE A 154 0.38 1.14 8.88
CA PHE A 154 0.88 0.35 7.76
C PHE A 154 0.20 -1.02 7.65
N VAL A 155 -0.20 -1.58 8.78
CA VAL A 155 -0.72 -2.95 8.90
C VAL A 155 -2.24 -2.93 8.91
N SER A 156 -2.87 -3.68 8.01
CA SER A 156 -4.33 -3.85 7.94
C SER A 156 -4.74 -5.24 8.43
N ARG A 157 -4.18 -5.67 9.56
CA ARG A 157 -4.49 -6.94 10.25
C ARG A 157 -5.04 -6.66 11.65
N PRO A 158 -5.71 -7.61 12.29
CA PRO A 158 -6.14 -7.50 13.68
C PRO A 158 -4.99 -7.09 14.60
N VAL A 159 -5.29 -6.29 15.63
CA VAL A 159 -4.27 -5.79 16.56
C VAL A 159 -3.62 -6.94 17.32
N GLU A 160 -4.42 -7.94 17.64
CA GLU A 160 -3.98 -9.15 18.33
C GLU A 160 -2.95 -9.91 17.49
N GLU A 161 -3.22 -10.13 16.20
CA GLU A 161 -2.29 -10.78 15.27
C GLU A 161 -0.98 -10.00 15.13
N LEU A 162 -1.05 -8.67 15.06
CA LEU A 162 0.13 -7.82 15.03
C LEU A 162 0.94 -7.95 16.32
N ALA A 163 0.29 -7.89 17.47
CA ALA A 163 0.95 -7.98 18.78
C ALA A 163 1.59 -9.36 18.99
N ASP A 164 0.90 -10.44 18.58
CA ASP A 164 1.42 -11.80 18.67
C ASP A 164 2.65 -11.98 17.77
N THR A 165 2.58 -11.46 16.55
CA THR A 165 3.70 -11.55 15.61
C THR A 165 4.91 -10.74 16.13
N LEU A 166 4.71 -9.56 16.70
CA LEU A 166 5.80 -8.77 17.30
C LEU A 166 6.46 -9.52 18.46
N ARG A 167 5.68 -10.13 19.35
CA ARG A 167 6.23 -10.96 20.47
C ARG A 167 7.04 -12.14 19.94
N GLU A 168 6.58 -12.79 18.90
CA GLU A 168 7.28 -13.92 18.30
C GLU A 168 8.57 -13.48 17.58
N LEU A 169 8.56 -12.35 16.88
CA LEU A 169 9.75 -11.78 16.26
C LEU A 169 10.80 -11.35 17.28
N GLU A 170 10.37 -10.77 18.40
CA GLU A 170 11.23 -10.44 19.55
C GLU A 170 11.85 -11.72 20.15
N ARG A 171 11.03 -12.74 20.42
CA ARG A 171 11.48 -14.03 20.95
C ARG A 171 12.51 -14.73 20.06
N ARG A 172 12.39 -14.59 18.73
CA ARG A 172 13.34 -15.14 17.73
C ARG A 172 14.59 -14.26 17.56
N GLY A 173 14.65 -13.09 18.19
CA GLY A 173 15.72 -12.14 17.97
C GLY A 173 15.72 -11.50 16.57
N SER A 174 14.57 -11.46 15.89
CA SER A 174 14.45 -10.81 14.57
C SER A 174 14.27 -9.29 14.69
N ILE A 175 13.72 -8.84 15.82
CA ILE A 175 13.58 -7.43 16.19
C ILE A 175 13.92 -7.27 17.66
N ALA A 176 14.25 -6.04 18.06
CA ALA A 176 14.45 -5.66 19.45
C ALA A 176 13.26 -4.81 19.93
N ARG A 177 12.87 -5.01 21.19
CA ARG A 177 11.96 -4.10 21.90
C ARG A 177 12.78 -3.19 22.79
N VAL A 178 12.64 -1.90 22.58
CA VAL A 178 13.34 -0.87 23.36
C VAL A 178 12.31 -0.05 24.13
N VAL A 179 12.54 0.16 25.41
CA VAL A 179 11.65 0.95 26.27
C VAL A 179 12.28 2.32 26.50
N ALA A 180 11.65 3.36 26.01
CA ALA A 180 12.02 4.73 26.36
C ALA A 180 11.43 5.09 27.71
N LEU A 181 12.29 5.53 28.65
CA LEU A 181 11.91 5.77 30.06
C LEU A 181 11.44 7.20 30.35
N GLN A 182 11.53 8.12 29.39
CA GLN A 182 11.20 9.53 29.63
C GLN A 182 10.39 10.12 28.47
N PRO A 183 9.36 10.95 28.76
CA PRO A 183 8.75 11.20 30.07
C PRO A 183 7.86 10.04 30.55
N ASP A 184 7.32 9.23 29.62
CA ASP A 184 6.49 8.07 29.91
C ASP A 184 7.10 6.80 29.29
N PRO A 185 7.03 5.65 29.98
CA PRO A 185 7.48 4.39 29.43
C PRO A 185 6.75 4.09 28.11
N THR A 186 7.51 3.96 27.04
CA THR A 186 6.95 3.68 25.72
C THR A 186 7.76 2.59 25.04
N ASP A 187 7.06 1.57 24.55
CA ASP A 187 7.66 0.48 23.80
C ASP A 187 7.90 0.90 22.34
N TYR A 188 9.12 0.70 21.90
CA TYR A 188 9.53 0.81 20.51
C TYR A 188 10.01 -0.53 20.01
N TYR A 189 9.70 -0.83 18.77
CA TYR A 189 10.20 -1.98 18.00
C TYR A 189 11.23 -1.48 17.01
N SER A 190 12.38 -2.13 16.96
CA SER A 190 13.53 -1.70 16.16
C SER A 190 14.26 -2.91 15.57
N SER A 191 15.09 -2.69 14.57
CA SER A 191 16.13 -3.64 14.23
C SER A 191 17.15 -3.71 15.39
N HIS A 192 17.90 -4.81 15.48
CA HIS A 192 18.96 -4.90 16.49
C HIS A 192 20.03 -3.82 16.29
N GLU A 193 20.40 -3.56 15.04
CA GLU A 193 21.39 -2.54 14.70
C GLU A 193 20.98 -1.14 15.17
N ASP A 194 19.70 -0.77 14.99
CA ASP A 194 19.18 0.53 15.43
C ASP A 194 19.00 0.56 16.95
N ALA A 195 18.67 -0.57 17.59
CA ALA A 195 18.51 -0.66 19.04
C ALA A 195 19.84 -0.46 19.78
N GLU A 196 20.97 -0.88 19.21
CA GLU A 196 22.31 -0.67 19.78
C GLU A 196 22.77 0.79 19.70
N ARG A 197 22.12 1.61 18.88
CA ARG A 197 22.44 3.04 18.71
C ARG A 197 21.57 3.97 19.56
N LEU A 198 20.56 3.45 20.26
CA LEU A 198 19.65 4.19 21.14
C LEU A 198 20.14 4.15 22.59
#